data_16ceb20ba07ea8726c7be9063b16329b
#
_entry.id   16ceb20ba07ea8726c7be9063b16329b
#
_cell.length_a   1.000
_cell.length_b   1.000
_cell.length_c   1.000
_cell.angle_alpha   90.00
_cell.angle_beta   90.00
_cell.angle_gamma   90.00
#
_symmetry.space_group_name_H-M   'P 1'
#
loop_
_entity.id
_entity.type
_entity.pdbx_description
1 polymer ?
#
loop_
_entity_poly.entity_id
_entity_poly.type
_entity_poly.pdbx_seq_one_letter_code
_entity_poly.pdbx_strand_id
1 'polypeptide(L)'
;ETHRDCITTDMLYTLQLMESLPYMKMSADLSHFVVGREFTWPVPTRDEHWIQQVLDRSVAFQGRVASREQVQVQLDFPQQQGWVTKFRQWWEDGMRKWRYREGPDETLNFTVELGPPPYGITGRDGYELSDRWEESKVIKGWVHDIWERLENESKANQD
;
A
#
# COMPACT_ATOMS: atom_id res chain seq x y z
N GLU A 1 -4.46 8.86 -7.92
CA GLU A 1 -4.76 7.82 -6.93
C GLU A 1 -5.16 6.54 -7.63
N THR A 2 -4.77 5.40 -7.09
CA THR A 2 -5.23 4.08 -7.48
C THR A 2 -6.52 3.75 -6.73
N HIS A 3 -7.67 3.97 -7.36
CA HIS A 3 -8.97 3.79 -6.70
C HIS A 3 -10.03 3.32 -7.68
N ARG A 4 -11.10 2.67 -7.16
CA ARG A 4 -12.32 2.38 -7.93
C ARG A 4 -12.93 3.68 -8.47
N ASP A 5 -13.59 3.59 -9.62
CA ASP A 5 -14.23 4.73 -10.29
C ASP A 5 -13.28 5.85 -10.75
N CYS A 6 -11.96 5.63 -10.64
CA CYS A 6 -10.93 6.49 -11.21
C CYS A 6 -10.40 5.90 -12.52
N ILE A 7 -9.73 6.73 -13.32
CA ILE A 7 -9.04 6.28 -14.54
C ILE A 7 -7.95 5.21 -14.25
N THR A 8 -7.47 5.18 -13.02
CA THR A 8 -6.46 4.26 -12.49
C THR A 8 -7.05 3.04 -11.78
N THR A 9 -8.32 2.69 -12.05
CA THR A 9 -8.98 1.53 -11.44
C THR A 9 -8.40 0.19 -11.93
N ASP A 10 -8.05 0.10 -13.22
CA ASP A 10 -7.41 -1.08 -13.80
C ASP A 10 -5.89 -0.94 -13.79
N MET A 11 -5.22 -1.96 -13.25
CA MET A 11 -3.77 -1.94 -13.09
C MET A 11 -3.02 -1.93 -14.42
N LEU A 12 -3.45 -2.74 -15.40
CA LEU A 12 -2.74 -2.81 -16.69
C LEU A 12 -2.92 -1.53 -17.47
N TYR A 13 -4.11 -0.94 -17.43
CA TYR A 13 -4.35 0.35 -18.04
C TYR A 13 -3.53 1.45 -17.35
N THR A 14 -3.43 1.41 -16.03
CA THR A 14 -2.58 2.33 -15.27
C THR A 14 -1.11 2.24 -15.68
N LEU A 15 -0.57 1.03 -15.85
CA LEU A 15 0.79 0.82 -16.34
C LEU A 15 0.99 1.38 -17.76
N GLN A 16 0.04 1.18 -18.67
CA GLN A 16 0.07 1.78 -20.01
C GLN A 16 0.02 3.31 -19.98
N LEU A 17 -0.78 3.89 -19.09
CA LEU A 17 -0.78 5.34 -18.87
C LEU A 17 0.59 5.84 -18.38
N MET A 18 1.22 5.12 -17.46
CA MET A 18 2.53 5.47 -16.94
C MET A 18 3.62 5.41 -18.01
N GLU A 19 3.55 4.46 -18.95
CA GLU A 19 4.43 4.41 -20.12
C GLU A 19 4.21 5.59 -21.05
N SER A 20 2.94 5.93 -21.31
CA SER A 20 2.56 7.04 -22.21
C SER A 20 2.82 8.41 -21.60
N LEU A 21 2.81 8.52 -20.28
CA LEU A 21 2.98 9.74 -19.50
C LEU A 21 4.16 9.58 -18.52
N PRO A 22 5.42 9.73 -18.98
CA PRO A 22 6.61 9.46 -18.16
C PRO A 22 6.73 10.29 -16.88
N TYR A 23 6.05 11.45 -16.82
CA TYR A 23 6.01 12.35 -15.65
C TYR A 23 4.81 12.12 -14.74
N MET A 24 3.95 11.13 -15.04
CA MET A 24 2.80 10.80 -14.20
C MET A 24 3.30 10.28 -12.84
N LYS A 25 2.84 10.94 -11.77
CA LYS A 25 3.08 10.56 -10.38
C LYS A 25 1.82 9.95 -9.79
N MET A 26 1.98 9.05 -8.81
CA MET A 26 0.89 8.26 -8.23
C MET A 26 0.77 8.50 -6.73
N SER A 27 -0.46 8.51 -6.22
CA SER A 27 -0.76 8.18 -4.83
C SER A 27 -1.22 6.71 -4.80
N ALA A 28 -0.42 5.83 -4.17
CA ALA A 28 -0.63 4.39 -4.27
C ALA A 28 -1.50 3.85 -3.13
N ASP A 29 -2.76 3.52 -3.42
CA ASP A 29 -3.53 2.55 -2.65
C ASP A 29 -3.47 1.18 -3.36
N LEU A 30 -2.55 0.34 -2.90
CA LEU A 30 -2.33 -0.97 -3.52
C LEU A 30 -3.49 -1.94 -3.28
N SER A 31 -4.33 -1.68 -2.27
CA SER A 31 -5.47 -2.54 -1.92
C SER A 31 -6.44 -2.70 -3.08
N HIS A 32 -6.67 -1.63 -3.85
CA HIS A 32 -7.56 -1.65 -5.00
C HIS A 32 -7.03 -2.52 -6.15
N PHE A 33 -5.72 -2.57 -6.36
CA PHE A 33 -5.11 -3.45 -7.36
C PHE A 33 -5.16 -4.92 -6.92
N VAL A 34 -4.87 -5.19 -5.64
CA VAL A 34 -4.92 -6.56 -5.10
C VAL A 34 -6.31 -7.16 -5.29
N VAL A 35 -7.36 -6.44 -4.89
CA VAL A 35 -8.75 -6.87 -5.05
C VAL A 35 -9.19 -6.85 -6.51
N GLY A 36 -8.90 -5.79 -7.24
CA GLY A 36 -9.38 -5.60 -8.62
C GLY A 36 -8.82 -6.61 -9.62
N ARG A 37 -7.67 -7.20 -9.31
CA ARG A 37 -7.04 -8.25 -10.12
C ARG A 37 -7.02 -9.63 -9.44
N GLU A 38 -7.68 -9.73 -8.29
CA GLU A 38 -7.77 -10.99 -7.55
C GLU A 38 -6.39 -11.66 -7.36
N PHE A 39 -5.41 -10.91 -6.85
CA PHE A 39 -4.06 -11.43 -6.63
C PHE A 39 -4.07 -12.72 -5.84
N THR A 40 -3.41 -13.75 -6.34
CA THR A 40 -3.30 -15.02 -5.63
C THR A 40 -2.24 -14.95 -4.54
N TRP A 41 -2.37 -15.83 -3.54
CA TRP A 41 -1.36 -15.99 -2.52
C TRP A 41 -0.66 -17.35 -2.69
N PRO A 42 0.68 -17.43 -2.67
CA PRO A 42 1.63 -16.29 -2.69
C PRO A 42 1.51 -15.44 -3.96
N VAL A 43 1.89 -14.16 -3.85
CA VAL A 43 1.83 -13.23 -4.98
C VAL A 43 2.78 -13.69 -6.09
N PRO A 44 2.30 -13.88 -7.32
CA PRO A 44 3.14 -14.29 -8.45
C PRO A 44 4.19 -13.24 -8.81
N THR A 45 5.35 -13.66 -9.31
CA THR A 45 6.43 -12.76 -9.74
C THR A 45 5.98 -11.69 -10.74
N ARG A 46 5.05 -12.04 -11.64
CA ARG A 46 4.47 -11.09 -12.60
C ARG A 46 3.73 -9.97 -11.90
N ASP A 47 2.86 -10.29 -10.94
CA ASP A 47 2.04 -9.31 -10.24
C ASP A 47 2.91 -8.48 -9.29
N GLU A 48 3.92 -9.09 -8.67
CA GLU A 48 4.95 -8.39 -7.91
C GLU A 48 5.68 -7.34 -8.78
N HIS A 49 6.09 -7.72 -9.99
CA HIS A 49 6.74 -6.81 -10.92
C HIS A 49 5.85 -5.59 -11.26
N TRP A 50 4.56 -5.80 -11.47
CA TRP A 50 3.63 -4.70 -11.73
C TRP A 50 3.48 -3.75 -10.53
N ILE A 51 3.39 -4.29 -9.32
CA ILE A 51 3.39 -3.48 -8.09
C ILE A 51 4.67 -2.64 -8.03
N GLN A 52 5.83 -3.24 -8.27
CA GLN A 52 7.10 -2.52 -8.23
C GLN A 52 7.15 -1.36 -9.24
N GLN A 53 6.55 -1.50 -10.43
CA GLN A 53 6.44 -0.41 -11.40
C GLN A 53 5.56 0.75 -10.88
N VAL A 54 4.44 0.44 -10.21
CA VAL A 54 3.60 1.46 -9.56
C VAL A 54 4.38 2.18 -8.46
N LEU A 55 5.11 1.44 -7.62
CA LEU A 55 5.93 2.02 -6.55
C LEU A 55 7.04 2.94 -7.09
N ASP A 56 7.59 2.65 -8.27
CA ASP A 56 8.58 3.52 -8.94
C ASP A 56 8.03 4.91 -9.30
N ARG A 57 6.72 5.08 -9.40
CA ARG A 57 6.05 6.35 -9.71
C ARG A 57 5.27 6.94 -8.54
N SER A 58 5.29 6.28 -7.39
CA SER A 58 4.52 6.70 -6.23
C SER A 58 5.21 7.83 -5.49
N VAL A 59 4.46 8.90 -5.20
CA VAL A 59 4.90 10.07 -4.42
C VAL A 59 4.10 10.24 -3.14
N ALA A 60 3.06 9.44 -2.96
CA ALA A 60 2.29 9.31 -1.75
C ALA A 60 1.77 7.87 -1.63
N PHE A 61 1.44 7.44 -0.42
CA PHE A 61 0.94 6.10 -0.15
C PHE A 61 -0.29 6.14 0.73
N GLN A 62 -1.16 5.15 0.55
CA GLN A 62 -2.31 4.91 1.41
C GLN A 62 -2.15 3.58 2.13
N GLY A 63 -2.33 3.62 3.45
CA GLY A 63 -2.17 2.49 4.34
C GLY A 63 -3.48 1.73 4.52
N ARG A 64 -3.70 0.74 3.68
CA ARG A 64 -4.80 -0.22 3.76
C ARG A 64 -4.28 -1.59 3.36
N VAL A 65 -4.59 -2.62 4.14
CA VAL A 65 -4.27 -4.00 3.80
C VAL A 65 -5.49 -4.66 3.18
N ALA A 66 -5.30 -5.28 2.04
CA ALA A 66 -6.32 -6.05 1.34
C ALA A 66 -5.95 -7.53 1.28
N SER A 67 -6.91 -8.36 0.97
CA SER A 67 -6.72 -9.72 0.45
C SER A 67 -7.24 -9.80 -0.98
N ARG A 68 -7.15 -10.97 -1.57
CA ARG A 68 -7.63 -11.24 -2.93
C ARG A 68 -9.07 -10.78 -3.16
N GLU A 69 -9.96 -10.99 -2.19
CA GLU A 69 -11.41 -10.78 -2.30
C GLU A 69 -11.92 -9.60 -1.46
N GLN A 70 -11.07 -9.05 -0.58
CA GLN A 70 -11.47 -8.05 0.41
C GLN A 70 -10.54 -6.84 0.33
N VAL A 71 -11.09 -5.67 0.04
CA VAL A 71 -10.31 -4.44 -0.10
C VAL A 71 -9.74 -3.93 1.21
N GLN A 72 -10.34 -4.31 2.33
CA GLN A 72 -9.87 -4.00 3.68
C GLN A 72 -10.04 -5.23 4.57
N VAL A 73 -8.97 -5.65 5.24
CA VAL A 73 -8.95 -6.81 6.13
C VAL A 73 -8.51 -6.42 7.53
N GLN A 74 -8.89 -7.23 8.51
CA GLN A 74 -8.46 -7.08 9.91
C GLN A 74 -6.98 -7.44 10.05
N LEU A 75 -6.22 -6.60 10.74
CA LEU A 75 -4.75 -6.71 10.80
C LEU A 75 -4.26 -7.84 11.69
N ASP A 76 -5.03 -8.22 12.71
CA ASP A 76 -4.66 -9.22 13.71
C ASP A 76 -5.18 -10.64 13.40
N PHE A 77 -6.01 -10.79 12.35
CA PHE A 77 -6.55 -12.11 12.00
C PHE A 77 -5.43 -13.01 11.42
N PRO A 78 -5.28 -14.23 11.96
CA PRO A 78 -4.19 -15.13 11.53
C PRO A 78 -4.17 -15.41 10.03
N GLN A 79 -5.32 -15.55 9.39
CA GLN A 79 -5.44 -15.80 7.95
C GLN A 79 -5.00 -14.61 7.08
N GLN A 80 -4.88 -13.42 7.64
CA GLN A 80 -4.48 -12.22 6.92
C GLN A 80 -2.98 -11.89 7.06
N GLN A 81 -2.24 -12.60 7.92
CA GLN A 81 -0.84 -12.27 8.23
C GLN A 81 0.10 -12.30 7.02
N GLY A 82 -0.18 -13.16 6.04
CA GLY A 82 0.54 -13.15 4.77
C GLY A 82 0.40 -11.80 4.05
N TRP A 83 -0.83 -11.33 3.90
CA TRP A 83 -1.11 -10.04 3.27
C TRP A 83 -0.56 -8.86 4.08
N VAL A 84 -0.73 -8.87 5.40
CA VAL A 84 -0.14 -7.84 6.29
C VAL A 84 1.37 -7.72 6.06
N THR A 85 2.08 -8.85 6.05
CA THR A 85 3.53 -8.87 5.80
C THR A 85 3.87 -8.34 4.41
N LYS A 86 3.10 -8.71 3.38
CA LYS A 86 3.33 -8.30 2.01
C LYS A 86 3.11 -6.80 1.81
N PHE A 87 2.03 -6.23 2.35
CA PHE A 87 1.77 -4.80 2.28
C PHE A 87 2.85 -3.98 2.99
N ARG A 88 3.31 -4.42 4.16
CA ARG A 88 4.43 -3.77 4.86
C ARG A 88 5.71 -3.77 4.03
N GLN A 89 6.00 -4.88 3.35
CA GLN A 89 7.13 -4.96 2.41
C GLN A 89 6.96 -3.96 1.25
N TRP A 90 5.80 -3.92 0.61
CA TRP A 90 5.54 -2.98 -0.49
C TRP A 90 5.65 -1.51 -0.05
N TRP A 91 5.14 -1.17 1.13
CA TRP A 91 5.31 0.18 1.68
C TRP A 91 6.79 0.51 1.90
N GLU A 92 7.56 -0.42 2.47
CA GLU A 92 9.00 -0.25 2.62
C GLU A 92 9.71 -0.05 1.29
N ASP A 93 9.43 -0.91 0.30
CA ASP A 93 10.00 -0.80 -1.06
C ASP A 93 9.66 0.55 -1.69
N GLY A 94 8.41 0.98 -1.60
CA GLY A 94 7.94 2.24 -2.14
C GLY A 94 8.59 3.46 -1.47
N MET A 95 8.68 3.45 -0.14
CA MET A 95 9.35 4.50 0.63
C MET A 95 10.84 4.58 0.31
N ARG A 96 11.52 3.44 0.19
CA ARG A 96 12.93 3.34 -0.19
C ARG A 96 13.17 3.95 -1.58
N LYS A 97 12.35 3.58 -2.57
CA LYS A 97 12.39 4.12 -3.94
C LYS A 97 12.12 5.62 -3.95
N TRP A 98 11.15 6.08 -3.18
CA TRP A 98 10.81 7.48 -3.05
C TRP A 98 11.99 8.30 -2.47
N ARG A 99 12.58 7.86 -1.37
CA ARG A 99 13.76 8.52 -0.75
C ARG A 99 14.94 8.61 -1.69
N TYR A 100 15.20 7.54 -2.47
CA TYR A 100 16.26 7.54 -3.46
C TYR A 100 16.04 8.58 -4.57
N ARG A 101 14.79 8.82 -4.93
CA ARG A 101 14.37 9.68 -6.03
C ARG A 101 14.27 11.15 -5.65
N GLU A 102 13.62 11.44 -4.53
CA GLU A 102 13.25 12.81 -4.13
C GLU A 102 14.30 13.44 -3.17
N GLY A 103 15.08 12.64 -2.48
CA GLY A 103 16.15 13.11 -1.58
C GLY A 103 15.73 13.26 -0.10
N PRO A 104 16.70 13.65 0.75
CA PRO A 104 16.52 13.59 2.20
C PRO A 104 15.65 14.72 2.79
N ASP A 105 15.57 15.87 2.12
CA ASP A 105 14.88 17.06 2.64
C ASP A 105 13.38 17.11 2.25
N GLU A 106 12.93 16.16 1.46
CA GLU A 106 11.54 16.10 0.98
C GLU A 106 10.63 15.37 1.96
N THR A 107 9.33 15.74 1.94
CA THR A 107 8.31 15.16 2.80
C THR A 107 7.47 14.14 2.05
N LEU A 108 7.46 12.90 2.53
CA LEU A 108 6.57 11.85 2.03
C LEU A 108 5.23 11.89 2.76
N ASN A 109 4.14 11.90 1.99
CA ASN A 109 2.81 11.72 2.54
C ASN A 109 2.43 10.25 2.58
N PHE A 110 2.09 9.75 3.78
CA PHE A 110 1.49 8.45 3.99
C PHE A 110 0.17 8.62 4.76
N THR A 111 -0.95 8.29 4.12
CA THR A 111 -2.28 8.39 4.73
C THR A 111 -2.76 7.01 5.13
N VAL A 112 -3.04 6.78 6.41
CA VAL A 112 -3.74 5.57 6.83
C VAL A 112 -5.21 5.72 6.47
N GLU A 113 -5.69 4.86 5.59
CA GLU A 113 -7.04 4.95 5.03
C GLU A 113 -7.84 3.68 5.30
N LEU A 114 -8.42 3.60 6.52
CA LEU A 114 -9.34 2.53 6.90
C LEU A 114 -10.78 3.06 6.86
N GLY A 115 -11.53 2.63 5.85
CA GLY A 115 -12.91 3.06 5.63
C GLY A 115 -13.90 2.38 6.58
N PRO A 116 -15.01 3.08 6.93
CA PRO A 116 -16.12 2.45 7.63
C PRO A 116 -16.85 1.42 6.75
N PRO A 117 -17.82 0.65 7.28
CA PRO A 117 -18.65 -0.18 6.42
C PRO A 117 -19.27 0.62 5.26
N PRO A 118 -19.26 0.10 4.03
CA PRO A 118 -18.96 -1.31 3.66
C PRO A 118 -17.48 -1.66 3.42
N TYR A 119 -16.51 -0.76 3.64
CA TYR A 119 -15.09 -1.14 3.60
C TYR A 119 -14.71 -2.02 4.78
N GLY A 120 -15.06 -1.59 6.00
CA GLY A 120 -14.91 -2.41 7.20
C GLY A 120 -15.85 -3.62 7.15
N ILE A 121 -15.29 -4.83 7.38
CA ILE A 121 -16.05 -6.07 7.41
C ILE A 121 -16.85 -6.14 8.70
N THR A 122 -18.16 -6.45 8.57
CA THR A 122 -19.07 -6.55 9.71
C THR A 122 -19.44 -7.98 10.03
N GLY A 123 -19.68 -8.23 11.31
CA GLY A 123 -20.28 -9.46 11.80
C GLY A 123 -21.78 -9.53 11.51
N ARG A 124 -22.40 -10.64 11.96
CA ARG A 124 -23.85 -10.87 11.85
C ARG A 124 -24.69 -9.82 12.59
N ASP A 125 -24.12 -9.19 13.58
CA ASP A 125 -24.72 -8.13 14.39
C ASP A 125 -24.68 -6.74 13.74
N GLY A 126 -23.96 -6.63 12.57
CA GLY A 126 -23.79 -5.39 11.84
C GLY A 126 -22.64 -4.51 12.35
N TYR A 127 -21.93 -4.92 13.40
CA TYR A 127 -20.75 -4.20 13.89
C TYR A 127 -19.48 -4.66 13.18
N GLU A 128 -18.48 -3.77 13.09
CA GLU A 128 -17.17 -4.11 12.54
C GLU A 128 -16.49 -5.22 13.36
N LEU A 129 -15.76 -6.10 12.68
CA LEU A 129 -15.04 -7.20 13.31
C LEU A 129 -13.77 -6.77 14.03
N SER A 130 -13.30 -5.54 13.78
CA SER A 130 -12.13 -4.94 14.42
C SER A 130 -12.36 -3.45 14.66
N ASP A 131 -11.55 -2.86 15.54
CA ASP A 131 -11.53 -1.41 15.76
C ASP A 131 -10.60 -0.74 14.73
N ARG A 132 -11.18 -0.13 13.68
CA ARG A 132 -10.45 0.59 12.64
C ARG A 132 -9.52 1.67 13.18
N TRP A 133 -9.92 2.33 14.27
CA TRP A 133 -9.11 3.40 14.83
C TRP A 133 -7.86 2.84 15.50
N GLU A 134 -7.99 1.75 16.25
CA GLU A 134 -6.84 1.07 16.83
C GLU A 134 -5.96 0.45 15.73
N GLU A 135 -6.52 -0.17 14.71
CA GLU A 135 -5.77 -0.68 13.56
C GLU A 135 -5.03 0.43 12.81
N SER A 136 -5.61 1.62 12.69
CA SER A 136 -4.93 2.76 12.05
C SER A 136 -3.70 3.21 12.83
N LYS A 137 -3.74 3.15 14.16
CA LYS A 137 -2.56 3.43 15.01
C LYS A 137 -1.47 2.37 14.82
N VAL A 138 -1.86 1.10 14.62
CA VAL A 138 -0.92 0.01 14.34
C VAL A 138 -0.21 0.25 13.00
N ILE A 139 -0.96 0.55 11.93
CA ILE A 139 -0.35 0.88 10.62
C ILE A 139 0.58 2.09 10.75
N LYS A 140 0.13 3.14 11.42
CA LYS A 140 0.97 4.33 11.67
C LYS A 140 2.28 3.95 12.36
N GLY A 141 2.25 3.09 13.37
CA GLY A 141 3.43 2.59 14.05
C GLY A 141 4.38 1.88 13.08
N TRP A 142 3.87 0.93 12.28
CA TRP A 142 4.69 0.22 11.28
C TRP A 142 5.35 1.16 10.27
N VAL A 143 4.64 2.18 9.84
CA VAL A 143 5.16 3.16 8.87
C VAL A 143 6.28 4.00 9.48
N HIS A 144 6.14 4.42 10.74
CA HIS A 144 7.22 5.10 11.46
C HIS A 144 8.45 4.22 11.62
N ASP A 145 8.27 2.96 12.04
CA ASP A 145 9.38 2.01 12.18
C ASP A 145 10.13 1.78 10.86
N ILE A 146 9.38 1.66 9.75
CA ILE A 146 9.96 1.54 8.41
C ILE A 146 10.76 2.80 8.08
N TRP A 147 10.17 3.98 8.28
CA TRP A 147 10.81 5.24 7.96
C TRP A 147 12.11 5.46 8.73
N GLU A 148 12.10 5.26 10.05
CA GLU A 148 13.27 5.39 10.92
C GLU A 148 14.40 4.42 10.48
N ARG A 149 14.04 3.19 10.12
CA ARG A 149 15.02 2.22 9.62
C ARG A 149 15.66 2.69 8.31
N LEU A 150 14.87 3.18 7.35
CA LEU A 150 15.37 3.70 6.09
C LEU A 150 16.24 4.95 6.27
N GLU A 151 15.93 5.79 7.25
CA GLU A 151 16.78 6.95 7.59
C GLU A 151 18.15 6.51 8.12
N ASN A 152 18.16 5.54 9.02
CA ASN A 152 19.40 5.04 9.60
C ASN A 152 20.30 4.35 8.57
N GLU A 153 19.69 3.57 7.64
CA GLU A 153 20.41 2.97 6.51
C GLU A 153 21.05 4.04 5.61
N SER A 154 20.33 5.12 5.34
CA SER A 154 20.86 6.23 4.51
C SER A 154 22.03 6.95 5.15
N LYS A 155 22.01 7.14 6.46
CA LYS A 155 23.13 7.76 7.22
C LYS A 155 24.36 6.86 7.21
N ALA A 156 24.18 5.56 7.43
CA ALA A 156 25.29 4.58 7.45
C ALA A 156 26.00 4.42 6.09
N ASN A 157 25.33 4.75 4.99
CA ASN A 157 25.91 4.68 3.62
C ASN A 157 26.63 5.98 3.21
N GLN A 158 26.62 7.02 4.04
CA GLN A 158 27.29 8.30 3.80
C GLN A 158 28.63 8.45 4.57
N ASP A 159 28.87 7.55 5.53
CA ASP A 159 30.13 7.42 6.28
C ASP A 159 31.06 6.38 5.62
#